data_ba49820b3c89655680d165587052c0e6
#
_entry.id   ba49820b3c89655680d165587052c0e6
#
_cell.length_a   1.000
_cell.length_b   1.000
_cell.length_c   1.000
_cell.angle_alpha   90.00
_cell.angle_beta   90.00
_cell.angle_gamma   90.00
#
_symmetry.space_group_name_H-M   'P 1'
#
loop_
_entity.id
_entity.type
_entity.pdbx_description
1 polymer ?
#
loop_
_entity_poly.entity_id
_entity_poly.type
_entity_poly.pdbx_seq_one_letter_code
_entity_poly.pdbx_strand_id
1 'polypeptide(L)'
;MKLGFIGTGKITSAVVTGICKSKIKYTKIILSERNKKISKQLKKSFKKIYIAKNNQDIVNDCNWIFLAVTPTVANQIIHKLKFKKSQVIVSFISTMNLQNIKKAVKVKANISRVIPLPPISFKKGPIPIFPPNRKVKNFFKHLGTVVEIKNEKLSKNFWSTSGMMAPFYELLRTMSEWLN
;
A
#
# COMPACT_ATOMS: atom_id res chain seq x y z
N MET A 1 -8.02 -2.61 14.78
CA MET A 1 -6.70 -2.13 14.33
C MET A 1 -6.82 -0.66 13.92
N LYS A 2 -5.79 0.15 14.20
CA LYS A 2 -5.65 1.51 13.68
C LYS A 2 -4.69 1.47 12.50
N LEU A 3 -5.14 1.91 11.33
CA LEU A 3 -4.40 1.83 10.07
C LEU A 3 -3.96 3.23 9.65
N GLY A 4 -2.69 3.42 9.35
CA GLY A 4 -2.13 4.71 8.94
C GLY A 4 -1.49 4.63 7.56
N PHE A 5 -1.82 5.56 6.68
CA PHE A 5 -1.27 5.61 5.32
C PHE A 5 -0.42 6.87 5.14
N ILE A 6 0.86 6.67 4.94
CA ILE A 6 1.81 7.73 4.59
C ILE A 6 1.95 7.77 3.07
N GLY A 7 1.33 8.76 2.46
CA GLY A 7 1.10 8.87 1.02
C GLY A 7 -0.34 8.50 0.64
N THR A 8 -1.04 9.45 0.00
CA THR A 8 -2.46 9.32 -0.37
C THR A 8 -2.59 9.47 -1.89
N GLY A 9 -2.03 8.49 -2.62
CA GLY A 9 -2.11 8.39 -4.07
C GLY A 9 -3.21 7.42 -4.55
N LYS A 10 -3.21 7.12 -5.87
CA LYS A 10 -4.16 6.20 -6.50
C LYS A 10 -4.17 4.83 -5.83
N ILE A 11 -2.98 4.27 -5.53
CA ILE A 11 -2.89 2.94 -4.89
C ILE A 11 -3.43 2.95 -3.46
N THR A 12 -3.16 4.00 -2.67
CA THR A 12 -3.75 4.14 -1.34
C THR A 12 -5.27 4.22 -1.43
N SER A 13 -5.81 4.98 -2.38
CA SER A 13 -7.26 5.06 -2.61
C SER A 13 -7.85 3.68 -2.90
N ALA A 14 -7.22 2.90 -3.78
CA ALA A 14 -7.69 1.56 -4.12
C ALA A 14 -7.65 0.60 -2.90
N VAL A 15 -6.55 0.59 -2.16
CA VAL A 15 -6.38 -0.27 -0.97
C VAL A 15 -7.38 0.12 0.12
N VAL A 16 -7.51 1.41 0.43
CA VAL A 16 -8.46 1.90 1.45
C VAL A 16 -9.89 1.57 1.06
N THR A 17 -10.27 1.75 -0.21
CA THR A 17 -11.59 1.36 -0.72
C THR A 17 -11.83 -0.14 -0.54
N GLY A 18 -10.85 -0.97 -0.91
CA GLY A 18 -10.92 -2.42 -0.70
C GLY A 18 -11.09 -2.79 0.77
N ILE A 19 -10.31 -2.18 1.67
CA ILE A 19 -10.42 -2.40 3.12
C ILE A 19 -11.82 -2.05 3.62
N CYS A 20 -12.33 -0.86 3.27
CA CYS A 20 -13.64 -0.39 3.71
C CYS A 20 -14.80 -1.25 3.21
N LYS A 21 -14.64 -1.92 2.05
CA LYS A 21 -15.61 -2.86 1.45
C LYS A 21 -15.38 -4.31 1.84
N SER A 22 -14.38 -4.62 2.67
CA SER A 22 -14.01 -5.98 3.08
C SER A 22 -14.54 -6.32 4.48
N LYS A 23 -14.27 -7.57 4.91
CA LYS A 23 -14.53 -8.05 6.27
C LYS A 23 -13.42 -7.69 7.27
N ILE A 24 -12.42 -6.86 6.89
CA ILE A 24 -11.33 -6.46 7.78
C ILE A 24 -11.87 -5.58 8.91
N LYS A 25 -11.63 -6.00 10.15
CA LYS A 25 -12.04 -5.23 11.33
C LYS A 25 -10.98 -4.17 11.67
N TYR A 26 -11.34 -2.90 11.54
CA TYR A 26 -10.50 -1.77 11.93
C TYR A 26 -11.32 -0.74 12.73
N THR A 27 -10.65 0.02 13.59
CA THR A 27 -11.27 1.09 14.38
C THR A 27 -11.25 2.42 13.64
N LYS A 28 -10.11 2.76 13.00
CA LYS A 28 -9.96 3.96 12.19
C LYS A 28 -8.86 3.78 11.13
N ILE A 29 -8.96 4.57 10.07
CA ILE A 29 -7.93 4.75 9.04
C ILE A 29 -7.51 6.22 9.06
N ILE A 30 -6.19 6.47 9.14
CA ILE A 30 -5.64 7.83 9.13
C ILE A 30 -4.80 7.99 7.87
N LEU A 31 -5.08 9.02 7.09
CA LEU A 31 -4.44 9.33 5.82
C LEU A 31 -3.56 10.57 5.96
N SER A 32 -2.42 10.59 5.26
CA SER A 32 -1.65 11.82 5.06
C SER A 32 -2.41 12.79 4.15
N GLU A 33 -2.26 14.09 4.38
CA GLU A 33 -2.98 15.12 3.62
C GLU A 33 -2.41 15.37 2.23
N ARG A 34 -1.24 14.83 1.88
CA ARG A 34 -0.47 15.22 0.68
C ARG A 34 -1.29 15.35 -0.61
N ASN A 35 -2.25 14.47 -0.86
CA ASN A 35 -3.22 14.64 -1.95
C ASN A 35 -4.59 14.98 -1.36
N LYS A 36 -4.84 16.27 -1.21
CA LYS A 36 -6.07 16.80 -0.60
C LYS A 36 -7.35 16.32 -1.30
N LYS A 37 -7.33 16.17 -2.62
CA LYS A 37 -8.49 15.69 -3.39
C LYS A 37 -8.85 14.26 -3.01
N ILE A 38 -7.89 13.35 -3.07
CA ILE A 38 -8.12 11.93 -2.77
C ILE A 38 -8.45 11.73 -1.28
N SER A 39 -7.70 12.36 -0.37
CA SER A 39 -7.93 12.20 1.07
C SER A 39 -9.32 12.72 1.50
N LYS A 40 -9.76 13.87 0.98
CA LYS A 40 -11.10 14.41 1.23
C LYS A 40 -12.19 13.51 0.64
N GLN A 41 -12.01 13.00 -0.58
CA GLN A 41 -12.94 12.08 -1.21
C GLN A 41 -13.13 10.81 -0.39
N LEU A 42 -12.04 10.17 0.05
CA LEU A 42 -12.09 8.97 0.90
C LEU A 42 -12.77 9.25 2.24
N LYS A 43 -12.45 10.40 2.88
CA LYS A 43 -13.11 10.83 4.13
C LYS A 43 -14.60 11.05 3.95
N LYS A 44 -15.03 11.61 2.81
CA LYS A 44 -16.47 11.78 2.48
C LYS A 44 -17.17 10.44 2.27
N SER A 45 -16.48 9.47 1.63
CA SER A 45 -17.07 8.17 1.28
C SER A 45 -17.15 7.19 2.45
N PHE A 46 -16.32 7.33 3.50
CA PHE A 46 -16.22 6.34 4.58
C PHE A 46 -16.07 6.98 5.97
N LYS A 47 -16.99 6.65 6.89
CA LYS A 47 -17.10 7.27 8.22
C LYS A 47 -15.88 7.15 9.14
N LYS A 48 -15.05 6.09 8.99
CA LYS A 48 -13.90 5.82 9.86
C LYS A 48 -12.57 6.31 9.31
N ILE A 49 -12.60 7.27 8.37
CA ILE A 49 -11.41 7.86 7.77
C ILE A 49 -11.14 9.25 8.33
N TYR A 50 -9.90 9.45 8.73
CA TYR A 50 -9.38 10.71 9.29
C TYR A 50 -8.18 11.18 8.48
N ILE A 51 -7.93 12.46 8.45
CA ILE A 51 -6.77 13.09 7.80
C ILE A 51 -5.88 13.65 8.91
N ALA A 52 -4.62 13.23 8.92
CA ALA A 52 -3.64 13.72 9.90
C ALA A 52 -3.05 15.06 9.48
N LYS A 53 -2.65 15.87 10.46
CA LYS A 53 -1.94 17.13 10.24
C LYS A 53 -0.53 16.92 9.67
N ASN A 54 0.14 15.85 10.10
CA ASN A 54 1.48 15.45 9.65
C ASN A 54 1.67 13.92 9.70
N ASN A 55 2.77 13.43 9.12
CA ASN A 55 3.04 11.99 9.05
C ASN A 55 3.42 11.39 10.41
N GLN A 56 4.00 12.18 11.32
CA GLN A 56 4.37 11.67 12.65
C GLN A 56 3.13 11.35 13.49
N ASP A 57 2.05 12.13 13.36
CA ASP A 57 0.77 11.84 14.04
C ASP A 57 0.21 10.48 13.60
N ILE A 58 0.36 10.13 12.31
CA ILE A 58 -0.02 8.81 11.80
C ILE A 58 0.79 7.71 12.49
N VAL A 59 2.11 7.89 12.57
CA VAL A 59 3.00 6.91 13.22
C VAL A 59 2.70 6.77 14.71
N ASN A 60 2.41 7.87 15.40
CA ASN A 60 2.12 7.87 16.84
C ASN A 60 0.83 7.10 17.17
N ASP A 61 -0.20 7.24 16.33
CA ASP A 61 -1.56 6.77 16.62
C ASP A 61 -1.91 5.40 16.03
N CYS A 62 -1.17 4.92 15.02
CA CYS A 62 -1.50 3.71 14.28
C CYS A 62 -0.62 2.50 14.64
N ASN A 63 -1.24 1.30 14.62
CA ASN A 63 -0.54 0.03 14.83
C ASN A 63 0.01 -0.54 13.52
N TRP A 64 -0.65 -0.23 12.40
CA TRP A 64 -0.25 -0.59 11.05
C TRP A 64 0.07 0.66 10.25
N ILE A 65 1.26 0.71 9.68
CA ILE A 65 1.72 1.84 8.88
C ILE A 65 1.96 1.38 7.45
N PHE A 66 1.26 1.98 6.52
CA PHE A 66 1.42 1.74 5.09
C PHE A 66 2.23 2.88 4.47
N LEU A 67 3.40 2.54 3.94
CA LEU A 67 4.29 3.47 3.23
C LEU A 67 3.93 3.44 1.75
N ALA A 68 3.21 4.45 1.28
CA ALA A 68 2.63 4.53 -0.05
C ALA A 68 3.06 5.81 -0.80
N VAL A 69 4.30 6.18 -0.66
CA VAL A 69 4.93 7.35 -1.29
C VAL A 69 5.81 6.95 -2.46
N THR A 70 6.12 7.90 -3.35
CA THR A 70 7.11 7.68 -4.41
C THR A 70 8.51 7.51 -3.81
N PRO A 71 9.43 6.81 -4.49
CA PRO A 71 10.78 6.56 -3.99
C PRO A 71 11.53 7.83 -3.57
N THR A 72 11.46 8.88 -4.38
CA THR A 72 12.09 10.17 -4.10
C THR A 72 11.62 10.76 -2.77
N VAL A 73 10.30 10.72 -2.54
CA VAL A 73 9.70 11.23 -1.29
C VAL A 73 10.01 10.31 -0.12
N ALA A 74 10.06 8.99 -0.33
CA ALA A 74 10.38 8.03 0.71
C ALA A 74 11.73 8.34 1.37
N ASN A 75 12.75 8.60 0.57
CA ASN A 75 14.09 8.96 1.05
C ASN A 75 14.11 10.26 1.86
N GLN A 76 13.19 11.19 1.58
CA GLN A 76 13.13 12.47 2.29
C GLN A 76 12.38 12.42 3.62
N ILE A 77 11.39 11.52 3.75
CA ILE A 77 10.47 11.57 4.90
C ILE A 77 10.58 10.38 5.86
N ILE A 78 10.85 9.15 5.37
CA ILE A 78 10.76 7.96 6.23
C ILE A 78 11.80 8.02 7.36
N HIS A 79 13.03 8.41 7.08
CA HIS A 79 14.10 8.48 8.07
C HIS A 79 13.89 9.55 9.17
N LYS A 80 12.99 10.51 8.94
CA LYS A 80 12.61 11.55 9.91
C LYS A 80 11.50 11.08 10.87
N LEU A 81 10.84 9.96 10.57
CA LEU A 81 9.73 9.45 11.36
C LEU A 81 10.23 8.52 12.47
N LYS A 82 9.65 8.66 13.66
CA LYS A 82 9.96 7.87 14.85
C LYS A 82 8.98 6.69 14.96
N PHE A 83 9.31 5.57 14.29
CA PHE A 83 8.51 4.34 14.34
C PHE A 83 8.66 3.61 15.68
N LYS A 84 7.70 2.72 15.99
CA LYS A 84 7.70 1.86 17.19
C LYS A 84 7.98 0.40 16.79
N LYS A 85 8.72 -0.34 17.64
CA LYS A 85 9.01 -1.78 17.41
C LYS A 85 7.74 -2.64 17.30
N SER A 86 6.67 -2.25 17.99
CA SER A 86 5.38 -2.97 18.02
C SER A 86 4.55 -2.81 16.73
N GLN A 87 4.92 -1.89 15.84
CA GLN A 87 4.16 -1.61 14.62
C GLN A 87 4.39 -2.66 13.54
N VAL A 88 3.36 -2.87 12.73
CA VAL A 88 3.46 -3.58 11.46
C VAL A 88 3.62 -2.53 10.37
N ILE A 89 4.73 -2.58 9.64
CA ILE A 89 5.04 -1.64 8.57
C ILE A 89 4.90 -2.36 7.24
N VAL A 90 4.04 -1.87 6.38
CA VAL A 90 3.78 -2.40 5.04
C VAL A 90 4.22 -1.38 4.01
N SER A 91 5.21 -1.72 3.20
CA SER A 91 5.70 -0.83 2.14
C SER A 91 5.08 -1.19 0.80
N PHE A 92 4.45 -0.21 0.15
CA PHE A 92 4.00 -0.26 -1.24
C PHE A 92 5.02 0.33 -2.22
N ILE A 93 6.20 0.73 -1.70
CA ILE A 93 7.25 1.36 -2.51
C ILE A 93 7.97 0.29 -3.32
N SER A 94 7.68 0.26 -4.60
CA SER A 94 8.12 -0.81 -5.50
C SER A 94 9.63 -0.89 -5.66
N THR A 95 10.29 0.23 -5.77
CA THR A 95 11.73 0.35 -6.11
C THR A 95 12.66 0.31 -4.90
N MET A 96 12.13 0.38 -3.66
CA MET A 96 12.93 0.19 -2.45
C MET A 96 12.95 -1.28 -2.03
N ASN A 97 14.14 -1.87 -1.93
CA ASN A 97 14.30 -3.20 -1.37
C ASN A 97 14.07 -3.21 0.16
N LEU A 98 13.86 -4.40 0.72
CA LEU A 98 13.55 -4.56 2.15
C LEU A 98 14.67 -4.00 3.06
N GLN A 99 15.93 -4.16 2.65
CA GLN A 99 17.07 -3.67 3.44
C GLN A 99 17.07 -2.14 3.54
N ASN A 100 16.80 -1.44 2.44
CA ASN A 100 16.73 0.02 2.42
C ASN A 100 15.55 0.53 3.25
N ILE A 101 14.40 -0.16 3.22
CA ILE A 101 13.25 0.18 4.07
C ILE A 101 13.61 0.00 5.55
N LYS A 102 14.25 -1.12 5.93
CA LYS A 102 14.72 -1.36 7.31
C LYS A 102 15.69 -0.29 7.78
N LYS A 103 16.64 0.12 6.93
CA LYS A 103 17.59 1.22 7.23
C LYS A 103 16.86 2.56 7.46
N ALA A 104 15.85 2.87 6.64
CA ALA A 104 15.09 4.11 6.76
C ALA A 104 14.18 4.12 8.01
N VAL A 105 13.58 2.98 8.36
CA VAL A 105 12.69 2.82 9.54
C VAL A 105 13.47 2.86 10.87
N LYS A 106 14.72 2.43 10.90
CA LYS A 106 15.66 2.48 12.04
C LYS A 106 15.27 1.67 13.29
N VAL A 107 14.14 0.97 13.30
CA VAL A 107 13.73 0.10 14.42
C VAL A 107 13.47 -1.32 13.94
N LYS A 108 13.65 -2.33 14.82
CA LYS A 108 13.32 -3.72 14.53
C LYS A 108 11.79 -3.94 14.59
N ALA A 109 11.07 -3.33 13.64
CA ALA A 109 9.64 -3.54 13.47
C ALA A 109 9.36 -4.71 12.52
N ASN A 110 8.11 -5.17 12.50
CA ASN A 110 7.65 -6.16 11.53
C ASN A 110 7.41 -5.48 10.18
N ILE A 111 8.31 -5.66 9.21
CA ILE A 111 8.29 -4.97 7.92
C ILE A 111 8.06 -5.98 6.80
N SER A 112 7.07 -5.70 5.94
CA SER A 112 6.82 -6.44 4.70
C SER A 112 6.66 -5.48 3.53
N ARG A 113 7.15 -5.88 2.37
CA ARG A 113 6.84 -5.25 1.08
C ARG A 113 5.60 -5.91 0.53
N VAL A 114 4.64 -5.12 0.12
CA VAL A 114 3.41 -5.58 -0.50
C VAL A 114 3.13 -4.71 -1.72
N ILE A 115 2.85 -5.32 -2.85
CA ILE A 115 2.69 -4.59 -4.09
C ILE A 115 1.29 -4.82 -4.65
N PRO A 116 0.32 -4.08 -4.15
CA PRO A 116 -1.03 -4.17 -4.65
C PRO A 116 -1.17 -3.49 -6.00
N LEU A 117 -2.08 -4.01 -6.82
CA LEU A 117 -2.52 -3.40 -8.06
C LEU A 117 -3.91 -2.74 -7.89
N PRO A 118 -4.31 -1.80 -8.75
CA PRO A 118 -5.59 -1.09 -8.62
C PRO A 118 -6.84 -1.97 -8.45
N PRO A 119 -6.95 -3.18 -9.04
CA PRO A 119 -8.08 -4.10 -8.81
C PRO A 119 -8.31 -4.52 -7.36
N ILE A 120 -7.37 -4.25 -6.45
CA ILE A 120 -7.53 -4.45 -4.99
C ILE A 120 -8.75 -3.71 -4.43
N SER A 121 -9.18 -2.61 -5.06
CA SER A 121 -10.41 -1.89 -4.69
C SER A 121 -11.68 -2.73 -4.86
N PHE A 122 -11.64 -3.74 -5.72
CA PHE A 122 -12.69 -4.73 -5.96
C PHE A 122 -12.40 -6.06 -5.25
N LYS A 123 -11.37 -6.12 -4.41
CA LYS A 123 -10.89 -7.34 -3.73
C LYS A 123 -10.44 -8.42 -4.73
N LYS A 124 -9.81 -8.01 -5.82
CA LYS A 124 -9.34 -8.87 -6.92
C LYS A 124 -7.86 -8.62 -7.22
N GLY A 125 -7.25 -9.59 -7.88
CA GLY A 125 -5.88 -9.55 -8.37
C GLY A 125 -4.85 -10.10 -7.40
N PRO A 126 -3.61 -10.33 -7.90
CA PRO A 126 -2.50 -10.84 -7.11
C PRO A 126 -1.95 -9.75 -6.17
N ILE A 127 -1.58 -10.17 -4.97
CA ILE A 127 -0.96 -9.31 -3.95
C ILE A 127 0.35 -9.96 -3.52
N PRO A 128 1.48 -9.64 -4.18
CA PRO A 128 2.80 -10.14 -3.80
C PRO A 128 3.21 -9.60 -2.43
N ILE A 129 3.70 -10.50 -1.55
CA ILE A 129 4.19 -10.17 -0.20
C ILE A 129 5.61 -10.70 -0.04
N PHE A 130 6.54 -9.85 0.37
CA PHE A 130 7.92 -10.21 0.71
C PHE A 130 8.38 -9.49 1.98
N PRO A 131 9.06 -10.16 2.91
CA PRO A 131 9.13 -11.62 3.06
C PRO A 131 7.77 -12.21 3.45
N PRO A 132 7.58 -13.54 3.36
CA PRO A 132 6.40 -14.22 3.86
C PRO A 132 6.11 -13.82 5.31
N ASN A 133 4.87 -13.43 5.59
CA ASN A 133 4.46 -12.94 6.89
C ASN A 133 3.01 -13.29 7.17
N ARG A 134 2.77 -14.19 8.12
CA ARG A 134 1.43 -14.72 8.45
C ARG A 134 0.43 -13.60 8.80
N LYS A 135 0.87 -12.58 9.57
CA LYS A 135 -0.01 -11.47 9.99
C LYS A 135 -0.43 -10.62 8.79
N VAL A 136 0.53 -10.28 7.91
CA VAL A 136 0.29 -9.50 6.70
C VAL A 136 -0.52 -10.30 5.68
N LYS A 137 -0.21 -11.60 5.49
CA LYS A 137 -1.01 -12.51 4.65
C LYS A 137 -2.47 -12.56 5.09
N ASN A 138 -2.71 -12.74 6.40
CA ASN A 138 -4.07 -12.80 6.95
C ASN A 138 -4.85 -11.50 6.77
N PHE A 139 -4.17 -10.36 6.72
CA PHE A 139 -4.80 -9.08 6.40
C PHE A 139 -5.17 -9.00 4.91
N PHE A 140 -4.21 -9.27 4.03
CA PHE A 140 -4.38 -9.05 2.59
C PHE A 140 -5.23 -10.12 1.89
N LYS A 141 -5.39 -11.33 2.46
CA LYS A 141 -6.29 -12.37 1.87
C LYS A 141 -7.75 -11.93 1.73
N HIS A 142 -8.17 -10.89 2.44
CA HIS A 142 -9.49 -10.29 2.29
C HIS A 142 -9.59 -9.28 1.15
N LEU A 143 -8.46 -8.97 0.51
CA LEU A 143 -8.35 -7.94 -0.52
C LEU A 143 -7.95 -8.48 -1.90
N GLY A 144 -7.58 -9.75 -1.99
CA GLY A 144 -7.18 -10.41 -3.24
C GLY A 144 -6.40 -11.69 -2.97
N THR A 145 -5.80 -12.24 -4.03
CA THR A 145 -4.99 -13.47 -3.96
C THR A 145 -3.57 -13.16 -3.49
N VAL A 146 -3.22 -13.58 -2.29
CA VAL A 146 -1.87 -13.37 -1.74
C VAL A 146 -0.86 -14.31 -2.39
N VAL A 147 0.26 -13.75 -2.86
CA VAL A 147 1.40 -14.48 -3.41
C VAL A 147 2.60 -14.24 -2.51
N GLU A 148 3.02 -15.26 -1.76
CA GLU A 148 4.18 -15.17 -0.87
C GLU A 148 5.47 -15.37 -1.64
N ILE A 149 6.33 -14.35 -1.64
CA ILE A 149 7.62 -14.36 -2.33
C ILE A 149 8.71 -14.71 -1.33
N LYS A 150 9.43 -15.81 -1.56
CA LYS A 150 10.52 -16.27 -0.69
C LYS A 150 11.85 -15.56 -0.97
N ASN A 151 12.07 -15.08 -2.19
CA ASN A 151 13.29 -14.42 -2.59
C ASN A 151 12.97 -13.03 -3.20
N GLU A 152 13.58 -11.98 -2.68
CA GLU A 152 13.32 -10.61 -3.15
C GLU A 152 13.64 -10.39 -4.63
N LYS A 153 14.63 -11.11 -5.19
CA LYS A 153 14.94 -11.02 -6.63
C LYS A 153 13.75 -11.43 -7.50
N LEU A 154 12.94 -12.41 -7.05
CA LEU A 154 11.73 -12.83 -7.77
C LEU A 154 10.65 -11.73 -7.81
N SER A 155 10.70 -10.77 -6.91
CA SER A 155 9.76 -9.64 -6.96
C SER A 155 9.91 -8.81 -8.25
N LYS A 156 11.09 -8.79 -8.87
CA LYS A 156 11.32 -8.11 -10.14
C LYS A 156 10.49 -8.71 -11.28
N ASN A 157 10.27 -10.03 -11.27
CA ASN A 157 9.46 -10.71 -12.29
C ASN A 157 8.01 -10.23 -12.25
N PHE A 158 7.46 -10.00 -11.04
CA PHE A 158 6.13 -9.40 -10.90
C PHE A 158 6.06 -7.97 -11.43
N TRP A 159 7.14 -7.20 -11.32
CA TRP A 159 7.20 -5.85 -11.89
C TRP A 159 7.15 -5.88 -13.41
N SER A 160 7.97 -6.72 -14.03
CA SER A 160 8.02 -6.85 -15.49
C SER A 160 6.66 -7.28 -16.03
N THR A 161 6.03 -8.29 -15.42
CA THR A 161 4.69 -8.75 -15.80
C THR A 161 3.63 -7.65 -15.59
N SER A 162 3.69 -6.93 -14.47
CA SER A 162 2.75 -5.83 -14.20
C SER A 162 2.95 -4.65 -15.17
N GLY A 163 4.18 -4.40 -15.62
CA GLY A 163 4.51 -3.38 -16.62
C GLY A 163 3.86 -3.66 -17.98
N MET A 164 3.63 -4.93 -18.32
CA MET A 164 2.94 -5.32 -19.54
C MET A 164 1.43 -5.05 -19.54
N MET A 165 0.84 -4.79 -18.38
CA MET A 165 -0.62 -4.56 -18.29
C MET A 165 -1.05 -3.30 -19.05
N ALA A 166 -0.29 -2.21 -18.94
CA ALA A 166 -0.65 -0.95 -19.62
C ALA A 166 -0.64 -1.08 -21.15
N PRO A 167 0.44 -1.58 -21.80
CA PRO A 167 0.43 -1.80 -23.25
C PRO A 167 -0.61 -2.85 -23.67
N PHE A 168 -0.89 -3.88 -22.86
CA PHE A 168 -1.92 -4.86 -23.18
C PHE A 168 -3.32 -4.24 -23.19
N TYR A 169 -3.68 -3.45 -22.18
CA TYR A 169 -4.96 -2.76 -22.17
C TYR A 169 -5.08 -1.71 -23.28
N GLU A 170 -3.99 -1.02 -23.63
CA GLU A 170 -3.98 -0.08 -24.74
C GLU A 170 -4.18 -0.79 -26.07
N LEU A 171 -3.57 -1.95 -26.29
CA LEU A 171 -3.81 -2.78 -27.46
C LEU A 171 -5.28 -3.17 -27.57
N LEU A 172 -5.88 -3.68 -26.47
CA LEU A 172 -7.31 -4.06 -26.46
C LEU A 172 -8.22 -2.85 -26.73
N ARG A 173 -7.90 -1.68 -26.19
CA ARG A 173 -8.65 -0.45 -26.45
C ARG A 173 -8.58 -0.07 -27.94
N THR A 174 -7.38 -0.05 -28.52
CA THR A 174 -7.18 0.27 -29.94
C THR A 174 -7.92 -0.70 -30.85
N MET A 175 -7.86 -2.02 -30.54
CA MET A 175 -8.62 -3.03 -31.30
C MET A 175 -10.13 -2.81 -31.22
N SER A 176 -10.64 -2.48 -30.02
CA SER A 176 -12.07 -2.21 -29.82
C SER A 176 -12.52 -0.95 -30.57
N GLU A 177 -11.70 0.09 -30.58
CA GLU A 177 -12.00 1.34 -31.32
C GLU A 177 -11.94 1.15 -32.85
N TRP A 178 -11.08 0.24 -33.31
CA TRP A 178 -10.98 -0.08 -34.74
C TRP A 178 -12.18 -0.92 -35.25
N LEU A 179 -12.81 -1.71 -34.34
CA LEU A 179 -13.99 -2.53 -34.68
C LEU A 179 -15.31 -1.77 -34.61
N ASN A 180 -15.37 -0.56 -34.09
CA ASN A 180 -16.55 0.32 -34.01
C ASN A 180 -16.49 1.41 -35.06
#